data_463aab9067f40040aca3cb0b171d00b0
#
_entry.id   463aab9067f40040aca3cb0b171d00b0
#
_cell.length_a   1.000
_cell.length_b   1.000
_cell.length_c   1.000
_cell.angle_alpha   90.00
_cell.angle_beta   90.00
_cell.angle_gamma   90.00
#
_symmetry.space_group_name_H-M   'P 1'
#
loop_
_entity.id
_entity.type
_entity.pdbx_description
1 polymer ?
#
loop_
_entity_poly.entity_id
_entity_poly.type
_entity_poly.pdbx_seq_one_letter_code
_entity_poly.pdbx_strand_id
1 'polypeptide(L)'
;LIEYEYRLESDFFFTIDSWKAQSDIPTLYTEYDIIIPEYFKFNTDMRGTESLETKSESTSLSLSIEGQFFQCTGSHMNFRGTQLPALKDDSYVWCADDYCTQVNLELLGIDFPGSLYQSFTKSWEQIDEALLKDNEFGGRLKMSNPLKEEMNALHLEQMKGTEEKICAIYTLLKN
;
A
#
# COMPACT_ATOMS: atom_id res chain seq x y z
N LEU A 1 -22.10 15.22 -19.59
CA LEU A 1 -20.97 15.66 -18.79
C LEU A 1 -21.28 15.34 -17.33
N ILE A 2 -20.35 14.69 -16.67
CA ILE A 2 -20.38 14.43 -15.22
C ILE A 2 -19.19 15.16 -14.64
N GLU A 3 -19.40 15.87 -13.53
CA GLU A 3 -18.37 16.58 -12.78
C GLU A 3 -18.59 16.32 -11.30
N TYR A 4 -17.50 16.07 -10.57
CA TYR A 4 -17.53 15.95 -9.12
C TYR A 4 -16.21 16.42 -8.51
N GLU A 5 -16.32 16.94 -7.31
CA GLU A 5 -15.19 17.31 -6.45
C GLU A 5 -15.42 16.68 -5.07
N TYR A 6 -14.37 16.18 -4.46
CA TYR A 6 -14.45 15.69 -3.09
C TYR A 6 -13.15 15.95 -2.34
N ARG A 7 -13.26 16.07 -1.02
CA ARG A 7 -12.13 16.15 -0.10
C ARG A 7 -12.16 14.92 0.79
N LEU A 8 -11.02 14.25 0.88
CA LEU A 8 -10.81 13.12 1.78
C LEU A 8 -9.94 13.57 2.94
N GLU A 9 -10.39 13.32 4.17
CA GLU A 9 -9.61 13.50 5.39
C GLU A 9 -9.52 12.15 6.10
N SER A 10 -8.31 11.76 6.49
CA SER A 10 -8.08 10.45 7.12
C SER A 10 -6.93 10.54 8.11
N ASP A 11 -7.07 9.88 9.25
CA ASP A 11 -5.98 9.65 10.20
C ASP A 11 -5.05 8.51 9.76
N PHE A 12 -5.41 7.77 8.71
CA PHE A 12 -4.61 6.68 8.15
C PHE A 12 -3.53 7.20 7.19
N PHE A 13 -2.52 7.86 7.73
CA PHE A 13 -1.42 8.41 6.93
C PHE A 13 -0.42 7.36 6.43
N PHE A 14 -0.48 6.12 6.93
CA PHE A 14 0.39 5.03 6.49
C PHE A 14 0.02 4.50 5.10
N THR A 15 -1.25 4.62 4.72
CA THR A 15 -1.75 4.11 3.46
C THR A 15 -2.60 5.19 2.81
N ILE A 16 -2.06 5.79 1.76
CA ILE A 16 -2.78 6.74 0.90
C ILE A 16 -3.12 5.98 -0.36
N ASP A 17 -4.40 5.91 -0.69
CA ASP A 17 -4.85 5.25 -1.90
C ASP A 17 -4.28 5.92 -3.14
N SER A 18 -3.95 5.10 -4.14
CA SER A 18 -3.50 5.59 -5.44
C SER A 18 -4.59 6.44 -6.10
N TRP A 19 -4.23 7.62 -6.57
CA TRP A 19 -5.13 8.43 -7.36
C TRP A 19 -5.03 8.06 -8.84
N LYS A 20 -6.15 7.59 -9.41
CA LYS A 20 -6.28 7.24 -10.82
C LYS A 20 -6.81 8.44 -11.61
N ALA A 21 -6.03 8.90 -12.57
CA ALA A 21 -6.38 10.03 -13.44
C ALA A 21 -7.33 9.63 -14.58
N GLN A 22 -7.39 8.35 -14.91
CA GLN A 22 -8.21 7.79 -16.00
C GLN A 22 -9.27 6.84 -15.45
N SER A 23 -10.35 6.71 -16.22
CA SER A 23 -11.42 5.74 -16.00
C SER A 23 -11.82 5.06 -17.33
N ASP A 24 -12.85 4.26 -17.31
CA ASP A 24 -13.44 3.61 -18.48
C ASP A 24 -14.14 4.57 -19.47
N ILE A 25 -14.27 5.84 -19.09
CA ILE A 25 -14.78 6.93 -19.93
C ILE A 25 -13.72 8.01 -20.13
N PRO A 26 -13.72 8.76 -21.26
CA PRO A 26 -12.80 9.86 -21.48
C PRO A 26 -12.92 10.93 -20.40
N THR A 27 -11.78 11.39 -19.87
CA THR A 27 -11.72 12.40 -18.85
C THR A 27 -11.23 13.71 -19.43
N LEU A 28 -12.09 14.73 -19.47
CA LEU A 28 -11.73 16.05 -19.99
C LEU A 28 -10.76 16.79 -19.08
N TYR A 29 -10.98 16.67 -17.78
CA TYR A 29 -10.17 17.31 -16.74
C TYR A 29 -10.19 16.48 -15.47
N THR A 30 -9.04 16.31 -14.87
CA THR A 30 -8.89 15.67 -13.56
C THR A 30 -7.73 16.32 -12.82
N GLU A 31 -7.87 16.45 -11.50
CA GLU A 31 -6.90 17.11 -10.65
C GLU A 31 -6.82 16.40 -9.31
N TYR A 32 -5.62 16.31 -8.79
CA TYR A 32 -5.33 15.78 -7.47
C TYR A 32 -4.42 16.73 -6.73
N ASP A 33 -4.93 17.28 -5.64
CA ASP A 33 -4.20 18.13 -4.71
C ASP A 33 -3.88 17.37 -3.43
N ILE A 34 -2.61 17.39 -3.02
CA ILE A 34 -2.20 16.80 -1.77
C ILE A 34 -1.20 17.70 -1.04
N ILE A 35 -1.39 17.86 0.26
CA ILE A 35 -0.48 18.59 1.13
C ILE A 35 0.12 17.62 2.13
N ILE A 36 1.44 17.47 2.07
CA ILE A 36 2.20 16.57 2.93
C ILE A 36 3.04 17.41 3.91
N PRO A 37 2.78 17.30 5.22
CA PRO A 37 3.60 17.96 6.23
C PRO A 37 5.05 17.46 6.19
N GLU A 38 6.01 18.32 6.50
CA GLU A 38 7.45 18.05 6.43
C GLU A 38 7.92 16.84 7.25
N TYR A 39 7.12 16.44 8.25
CA TYR A 39 7.42 15.30 9.12
C TYR A 39 7.21 13.94 8.43
N PHE A 40 6.45 13.90 7.35
CA PHE A 40 6.21 12.69 6.58
C PHE A 40 7.04 12.69 5.31
N LYS A 41 7.83 11.65 5.12
CA LYS A 41 8.63 11.46 3.92
C LYS A 41 7.94 10.47 3.00
N PHE A 42 7.38 10.98 1.92
CA PHE A 42 6.72 10.17 0.89
C PHE A 42 7.56 10.09 -0.38
N ASN A 43 7.57 8.93 -0.98
CA ASN A 43 7.94 8.75 -2.37
C ASN A 43 6.71 8.91 -3.25
N THR A 44 6.85 9.67 -4.33
CA THR A 44 5.79 9.85 -5.32
C THR A 44 6.18 9.10 -6.59
N ASP A 45 5.38 8.11 -6.94
CA ASP A 45 5.57 7.30 -8.14
C ASP A 45 4.40 7.53 -9.09
N MET A 46 4.70 7.99 -10.30
CA MET A 46 3.72 8.19 -11.35
C MET A 46 3.85 7.08 -12.38
N ARG A 47 2.73 6.46 -12.70
CA ARG A 47 2.65 5.36 -13.67
C ARG A 47 1.57 5.65 -14.69
N GLY A 48 1.62 4.91 -15.79
CA GLY A 48 0.63 4.95 -16.86
C GLY A 48 1.16 5.48 -18.17
N THR A 49 0.27 5.66 -19.13
CA THR A 49 0.62 6.00 -20.52
C THR A 49 0.49 7.49 -20.82
N GLU A 50 -0.31 8.21 -20.04
CA GLU A 50 -0.58 9.62 -20.27
C GLU A 50 0.28 10.49 -19.36
N SER A 51 0.63 11.68 -19.82
CA SER A 51 1.40 12.64 -19.04
C SER A 51 0.50 13.51 -18.16
N LEU A 52 0.93 13.77 -16.93
CA LEU A 52 0.30 14.71 -16.01
C LEU A 52 1.16 15.98 -15.86
N GLU A 53 0.50 17.11 -15.82
CA GLU A 53 1.15 18.34 -15.34
C GLU A 53 1.32 18.24 -13.84
N THR A 54 2.55 18.53 -13.35
CA THR A 54 2.87 18.45 -11.93
C THR A 54 3.38 19.80 -11.44
N LYS A 55 2.82 20.26 -10.32
CA LYS A 55 3.32 21.44 -9.59
C LYS A 55 3.63 21.03 -8.17
N SER A 56 4.69 21.61 -7.60
CA SER A 56 5.04 21.43 -6.20
C SER A 56 5.50 22.74 -5.62
N GLU A 57 4.93 23.12 -4.49
CA GLU A 57 5.28 24.33 -3.76
C GLU A 57 5.32 24.09 -2.26
N SER A 58 6.10 24.92 -1.55
CA SER A 58 6.13 24.85 -0.09
C SER A 58 4.99 25.69 0.47
N THR A 59 4.30 25.16 1.48
CA THR A 59 3.22 25.83 2.17
C THR A 59 3.39 25.74 3.68
N SER A 60 2.81 26.70 4.42
CA SER A 60 2.80 26.68 5.88
C SER A 60 1.53 25.99 6.38
N LEU A 61 1.69 25.11 7.35
CA LEU A 61 0.62 24.31 7.92
C LEU A 61 0.54 24.47 9.43
N SER A 62 -0.67 24.29 9.95
CA SER A 62 -0.92 24.12 11.38
C SER A 62 -1.45 22.71 11.62
N LEU A 63 -0.68 21.88 12.30
CA LEU A 63 -1.09 20.52 12.68
C LEU A 63 -1.57 20.50 14.13
N SER A 64 -2.60 19.73 14.40
CA SER A 64 -3.04 19.42 15.76
C SER A 64 -2.70 17.97 16.07
N ILE A 65 -1.80 17.77 17.02
CA ILE A 65 -1.40 16.44 17.50
C ILE A 65 -1.69 16.38 19.01
N GLU A 66 -2.52 15.47 19.42
CA GLU A 66 -2.94 15.31 20.84
C GLU A 66 -3.44 16.61 21.49
N GLY A 67 -4.11 17.46 20.68
CA GLY A 67 -4.63 18.76 21.16
C GLY A 67 -3.61 19.90 21.22
N GLN A 68 -2.38 19.66 20.82
CA GLN A 68 -1.35 20.71 20.68
C GLN A 68 -1.23 21.14 19.22
N PHE A 69 -1.10 22.46 19.00
CA PHE A 69 -0.93 23.02 17.65
C PHE A 69 0.53 23.25 17.34
N PHE A 70 0.98 22.72 16.23
CA PHE A 70 2.34 22.88 15.71
C PHE A 70 2.29 23.60 14.37
N GLN A 71 3.12 24.63 14.23
CA GLN A 71 3.36 25.26 12.93
C GLN A 71 4.51 24.49 12.25
N CYS A 72 4.27 24.07 11.03
CA CYS A 72 5.28 23.40 10.22
C CYS A 72 5.16 23.81 8.76
N THR A 73 6.14 23.44 7.96
CA THR A 73 6.06 23.53 6.52
C THR A 73 5.52 22.22 5.93
N GLY A 74 5.02 22.29 4.71
CA GLY A 74 4.60 21.13 3.97
C GLY A 74 4.85 21.30 2.48
N SER A 75 4.81 20.21 1.77
CA SER A 75 4.83 20.19 0.31
C SER A 75 3.40 20.10 -0.20
N HIS A 76 2.96 21.12 -0.93
CA HIS A 76 1.71 21.09 -1.68
C HIS A 76 2.02 20.62 -3.09
N MET A 77 1.51 19.47 -3.46
CA MET A 77 1.66 18.87 -4.78
C MET A 77 0.31 18.86 -5.48
N ASN A 78 0.32 19.30 -6.75
CA ASN A 78 -0.85 19.30 -7.62
C ASN A 78 -0.52 18.52 -8.87
N PHE A 79 -1.36 17.56 -9.20
CA PHE A 79 -1.28 16.73 -10.39
C PHE A 79 -2.51 16.99 -11.24
N ARG A 80 -2.32 17.29 -12.53
CA ARG A 80 -3.41 17.66 -13.42
C ARG A 80 -3.34 16.87 -14.72
N GLY A 81 -4.45 16.29 -15.13
CA GLY A 81 -4.63 15.64 -16.41
C GLY A 81 -5.72 16.32 -17.23
N THR A 82 -5.50 16.47 -18.53
CA THR A 82 -6.47 17.07 -19.46
C THR A 82 -6.63 16.20 -20.69
N GLN A 83 -7.86 16.03 -21.16
CA GLN A 83 -8.20 15.29 -22.37
C GLN A 83 -7.64 13.86 -22.38
N LEU A 84 -7.71 13.19 -21.23
CA LEU A 84 -7.23 11.82 -21.09
C LEU A 84 -8.19 10.86 -21.79
N PRO A 85 -7.69 9.90 -22.60
CA PRO A 85 -8.51 8.89 -23.23
C PRO A 85 -9.12 7.94 -22.20
N ALA A 86 -10.22 7.27 -22.57
CA ALA A 86 -10.77 6.19 -21.78
C ALA A 86 -9.77 5.03 -21.69
N LEU A 87 -9.60 4.48 -20.49
CA LEU A 87 -8.87 3.24 -20.29
C LEU A 87 -9.78 2.08 -20.70
N LYS A 88 -9.39 1.35 -21.75
CA LYS A 88 -10.17 0.22 -22.28
C LYS A 88 -9.40 -1.07 -22.15
N ASP A 89 -10.13 -2.13 -21.86
CA ASP A 89 -9.58 -3.49 -21.96
C ASP A 89 -9.18 -3.77 -23.41
N ASP A 90 -8.03 -4.38 -23.59
CA ASP A 90 -7.52 -4.85 -24.86
C ASP A 90 -7.25 -6.36 -24.79
N SER A 91 -7.41 -7.03 -25.93
CA SER A 91 -7.30 -8.49 -26.05
C SER A 91 -5.94 -9.07 -25.64
N TYR A 92 -4.89 -8.23 -25.61
CA TYR A 92 -3.51 -8.63 -25.26
C TYR A 92 -3.01 -8.02 -23.95
N VAL A 93 -3.90 -7.41 -23.17
CA VAL A 93 -3.59 -6.78 -21.89
C VAL A 93 -4.19 -7.65 -20.78
N TRP A 94 -3.36 -8.12 -19.85
CA TRP A 94 -3.80 -8.94 -18.72
C TRP A 94 -4.60 -8.15 -17.69
N CYS A 95 -4.19 -6.90 -17.48
CA CYS A 95 -4.83 -5.98 -16.54
C CYS A 95 -4.73 -4.55 -17.09
N ALA A 96 -5.84 -3.95 -17.43
CA ALA A 96 -5.86 -2.58 -17.95
C ALA A 96 -5.39 -1.56 -16.91
N ASP A 97 -5.61 -1.84 -15.62
CA ASP A 97 -5.20 -0.98 -14.51
C ASP A 97 -3.67 -0.77 -14.44
N ASP A 98 -2.86 -1.70 -14.96
CA ASP A 98 -1.39 -1.55 -15.01
C ASP A 98 -0.95 -0.42 -15.94
N TYR A 99 -1.80 -0.04 -16.87
CA TYR A 99 -1.58 1.05 -17.85
C TYR A 99 -2.30 2.34 -17.47
N CYS A 100 -3.10 2.31 -16.40
CA CYS A 100 -3.80 3.48 -15.91
C CYS A 100 -2.83 4.55 -15.46
N THR A 101 -3.04 5.78 -15.93
CA THR A 101 -2.29 6.93 -15.44
C THR A 101 -2.73 7.23 -14.01
N GLN A 102 -1.79 7.11 -13.08
CA GLN A 102 -2.04 7.20 -11.64
C GLN A 102 -0.85 7.76 -10.89
N VAL A 103 -1.13 8.31 -9.72
CA VAL A 103 -0.14 8.77 -8.75
C VAL A 103 -0.22 7.89 -7.51
N ASN A 104 0.90 7.28 -7.14
CA ASN A 104 1.05 6.47 -5.94
C ASN A 104 1.92 7.21 -4.94
N LEU A 105 1.54 7.16 -3.68
CA LEU A 105 2.28 7.74 -2.57
C LEU A 105 2.67 6.64 -1.60
N GLU A 106 3.96 6.47 -1.38
CA GLU A 106 4.53 5.47 -0.48
C GLU A 106 5.23 6.17 0.68
N LEU A 107 4.82 5.86 1.90
CA LEU A 107 5.46 6.40 3.10
C LEU A 107 6.83 5.77 3.33
N LEU A 108 7.89 6.56 3.21
CA LEU A 108 9.27 6.14 3.44
C LEU A 108 9.68 6.22 4.91
N GLY A 109 9.14 7.20 5.63
CA GLY A 109 9.49 7.40 7.02
C GLY A 109 8.80 8.61 7.65
N ILE A 110 8.98 8.72 8.96
CA ILE A 110 8.43 9.79 9.81
C ILE A 110 9.56 10.40 10.63
N ASP A 111 9.57 11.73 10.71
CA ASP A 111 10.58 12.53 11.39
C ASP A 111 9.93 13.63 12.23
N PHE A 112 9.31 13.26 13.35
CA PHE A 112 8.72 14.23 14.26
C PHE A 112 9.77 14.87 15.17
N PRO A 113 9.63 16.17 15.48
CA PRO A 113 10.49 16.86 16.43
C PRO A 113 10.51 16.15 17.79
N GLY A 114 11.72 15.86 18.29
CA GLY A 114 11.90 15.18 19.56
C GLY A 114 11.73 13.66 19.53
N SER A 115 11.41 13.08 18.39
CA SER A 115 11.34 11.63 18.17
C SER A 115 12.53 11.15 17.35
N LEU A 116 12.83 9.85 17.44
CA LEU A 116 13.78 9.22 16.52
C LEU A 116 13.12 9.02 15.16
N TYR A 117 13.88 9.27 14.10
CA TYR A 117 13.44 8.98 12.74
C TYR A 117 13.03 7.52 12.59
N GLN A 118 11.81 7.30 12.12
CA GLN A 118 11.29 5.98 11.84
C GLN A 118 11.28 5.75 10.33
N SER A 119 12.10 4.80 9.85
CA SER A 119 12.11 4.39 8.44
C SER A 119 11.18 3.21 8.23
N PHE A 120 10.34 3.29 7.20
CA PHE A 120 9.48 2.19 6.72
C PHE A 120 10.06 1.50 5.50
N THR A 121 11.05 2.13 4.84
CA THR A 121 11.80 1.50 3.76
C THR A 121 12.73 0.45 4.35
N LYS A 122 12.52 -0.81 3.97
CA LYS A 122 13.29 -1.95 4.44
C LYS A 122 13.80 -2.77 3.26
N SER A 123 14.93 -3.46 3.44
CA SER A 123 15.33 -4.50 2.49
C SER A 123 14.38 -5.71 2.61
N TRP A 124 14.37 -6.56 1.59
CA TRP A 124 13.58 -7.78 1.61
C TRP A 124 13.91 -8.67 2.81
N GLU A 125 15.20 -8.77 3.17
CA GLU A 125 15.67 -9.53 4.34
C GLU A 125 15.10 -8.95 5.65
N GLN A 126 15.03 -7.63 5.77
CA GLN A 126 14.44 -6.97 6.95
C GLN A 126 12.93 -7.17 7.02
N ILE A 127 12.25 -7.22 5.87
CA ILE A 127 10.82 -7.53 5.80
C ILE A 127 10.59 -8.97 6.22
N ASP A 128 11.37 -9.92 5.70
CA ASP A 128 11.29 -11.33 6.07
C ASP A 128 11.51 -11.53 7.57
N GLU A 129 12.54 -10.90 8.14
CA GLU A 129 12.78 -10.95 9.58
C GLU A 129 11.63 -10.36 10.40
N ALA A 130 11.06 -9.23 9.95
CA ALA A 130 9.95 -8.61 10.65
C ALA A 130 8.71 -9.50 10.61
N LEU A 131 8.39 -10.09 9.46
CA LEU A 131 7.27 -11.03 9.30
C LEU A 131 7.48 -12.30 10.14
N LEU A 132 8.69 -12.86 10.16
CA LEU A 132 9.00 -14.04 10.96
C LEU A 132 8.93 -13.77 12.48
N LYS A 133 9.16 -12.53 12.91
CA LYS A 133 9.07 -12.12 14.33
C LYS A 133 7.67 -11.67 14.74
N ASP A 134 6.83 -11.33 13.76
CA ASP A 134 5.46 -10.88 14.00
C ASP A 134 4.62 -12.01 14.63
N ASN A 135 3.91 -11.69 15.73
CA ASN A 135 3.13 -12.66 16.47
C ASN A 135 1.95 -13.23 15.69
N GLU A 136 1.37 -12.42 14.78
CA GLU A 136 0.22 -12.81 13.98
C GLU A 136 0.61 -13.58 12.71
N PHE A 137 1.90 -13.55 12.34
CA PHE A 137 2.43 -14.25 11.17
C PHE A 137 3.44 -15.33 11.58
N GLY A 138 4.74 -15.02 11.64
CA GLY A 138 5.80 -16.00 11.91
C GLY A 138 5.78 -16.54 13.34
N GLY A 139 5.29 -15.75 14.30
CA GLY A 139 5.08 -16.18 15.67
C GLY A 139 4.10 -17.34 15.81
N ARG A 140 3.15 -17.46 14.90
CA ARG A 140 2.20 -18.58 14.87
C ARG A 140 2.87 -19.92 14.59
N LEU A 141 4.01 -19.93 13.91
CA LEU A 141 4.80 -21.16 13.72
C LEU A 141 5.34 -21.76 15.02
N LYS A 142 5.42 -20.93 16.09
CA LYS A 142 5.88 -21.33 17.42
C LYS A 142 4.75 -21.69 18.37
N MET A 143 3.50 -21.44 17.96
CA MET A 143 2.34 -21.78 18.78
C MET A 143 2.20 -23.30 18.89
N SER A 144 1.67 -23.76 20.03
CA SER A 144 1.35 -25.17 20.19
C SER A 144 0.35 -25.59 19.12
N ASN A 145 0.70 -26.60 18.35
CA ASN A 145 -0.19 -27.14 17.33
C ASN A 145 -1.42 -27.79 18.03
N PRO A 146 -2.63 -27.22 17.88
CA PRO A 146 -3.84 -27.78 18.46
C PRO A 146 -4.18 -29.17 17.92
N LEU A 147 -3.67 -29.49 16.72
CA LEU A 147 -3.86 -30.80 16.05
C LEU A 147 -2.66 -31.73 16.23
N LYS A 148 -1.88 -31.56 17.29
CA LYS A 148 -0.64 -32.31 17.49
C LYS A 148 -0.88 -33.81 17.58
N GLU A 149 -1.93 -34.22 18.24
CA GLU A 149 -2.27 -35.65 18.40
C GLU A 149 -2.71 -36.25 17.07
N GLU A 150 -3.56 -35.57 16.36
CA GLU A 150 -4.04 -35.99 15.02
C GLU A 150 -2.91 -36.00 13.99
N MET A 151 -2.04 -35.02 14.03
CA MET A 151 -0.83 -34.98 13.18
C MET A 151 0.13 -36.13 13.47
N ASN A 152 0.32 -36.48 14.74
CA ASN A 152 1.14 -37.65 15.11
C ASN A 152 0.51 -38.97 14.62
N ALA A 153 -0.82 -39.07 14.62
CA ALA A 153 -1.54 -40.24 14.14
C ALA A 153 -1.37 -40.45 12.62
N LEU A 154 -1.00 -39.44 11.86
CA LEU A 154 -0.73 -39.55 10.42
C LEU A 154 0.60 -40.25 10.12
N HIS A 155 1.50 -40.40 11.11
CA HIS A 155 2.81 -41.03 10.93
C HIS A 155 3.60 -40.50 9.71
N LEU A 156 3.65 -39.17 9.55
CA LEU A 156 4.25 -38.49 8.38
C LEU A 156 5.71 -38.84 8.14
N GLU A 157 6.44 -39.27 9.18
CA GLU A 157 7.82 -39.74 9.10
C GLU A 157 7.94 -41.04 8.28
N GLN A 158 6.89 -41.84 8.20
CA GLN A 158 6.86 -43.11 7.43
C GLN A 158 6.54 -42.87 5.95
N MET A 159 6.02 -41.71 5.59
CA MET A 159 5.70 -41.34 4.21
C MET A 159 6.95 -40.87 3.48
N LYS A 160 7.20 -41.43 2.28
CA LYS A 160 8.43 -41.15 1.52
C LYS A 160 8.35 -39.90 0.64
N GLY A 161 7.16 -39.55 0.20
CA GLY A 161 6.94 -38.42 -0.72
C GLY A 161 6.44 -37.16 -0.04
N THR A 162 6.93 -35.98 -0.45
CA THR A 162 6.43 -34.69 0.02
C THR A 162 4.96 -34.51 -0.35
N GLU A 163 4.56 -34.92 -1.54
CA GLU A 163 3.18 -34.86 -2.03
C GLU A 163 2.23 -35.71 -1.18
N GLU A 164 2.65 -36.94 -0.83
CA GLU A 164 1.88 -37.84 0.03
C GLU A 164 1.64 -37.20 1.42
N LYS A 165 2.66 -36.56 2.01
CA LYS A 165 2.56 -35.82 3.28
C LYS A 165 1.60 -34.64 3.18
N ILE A 166 1.69 -33.85 2.10
CA ILE A 166 0.80 -32.71 1.87
C ILE A 166 -0.65 -33.20 1.74
N CYS A 167 -0.91 -34.25 0.96
CA CYS A 167 -2.25 -34.78 0.80
C CYS A 167 -2.82 -35.31 2.12
N ALA A 168 -2.02 -36.00 2.94
CA ALA A 168 -2.46 -36.47 4.25
C ALA A 168 -2.83 -35.35 5.21
N ILE A 169 -1.99 -34.30 5.29
CA ILE A 169 -2.28 -33.10 6.10
C ILE A 169 -3.51 -32.38 5.59
N TYR A 170 -3.61 -32.18 4.28
CA TYR A 170 -4.78 -31.52 3.69
C TYR A 170 -6.08 -32.28 3.99
N THR A 171 -6.04 -33.61 3.91
CA THR A 171 -7.21 -34.46 4.23
C THR A 171 -7.61 -34.34 5.69
N LEU A 172 -6.64 -34.26 6.61
CA LEU A 172 -6.90 -34.01 8.03
C LEU A 172 -7.60 -32.67 8.28
N LEU A 173 -7.12 -31.61 7.60
CA LEU A 173 -7.66 -30.27 7.80
C LEU A 173 -9.03 -30.05 7.16
N LYS A 174 -9.41 -30.90 6.20
CA LYS A 174 -10.69 -30.81 5.49
C LYS A 174 -11.85 -31.45 6.27
N ASN A 175 -11.58 -32.41 7.14
CA ASN A 175 -12.57 -33.14 7.93
C ASN A 175 -12.74 -32.52 9.32
#